data_123e739ed42090ff1bff36c936251963
#
_entry.id   123e739ed42090ff1bff36c936251963
#
_cell.length_a   1.000
_cell.length_b   1.000
_cell.length_c   1.000
_cell.angle_alpha   90.00
_cell.angle_beta   90.00
_cell.angle_gamma   90.00
#
_symmetry.space_group_name_H-M   'P 1'
#
loop_
_entity.id
_entity.type
_entity.pdbx_description
1 polymer ?
#
loop_
_entity_poly.entity_id
_entity_poly.type
_entity_poly.pdbx_seq_one_letter_code
_entity_poly.pdbx_strand_id
1 'polypeptide(L)'
;MTPQTRFVGAAGRRLECIDIPAHQVQRPTLVFLHEGLGSVAMWRDFPVRVAHATGCRTVVYSRYGYGQSDILEAPHGPDYMHREAREALPDLLHALGIERPVLVGHSDGASIALIHAGDGRWECAGLVLMAPHCFVEDISVRSIEQARMVFETTDLATKLARYHRDPVSTFHGWNDIWLHPDFRAWNIEDSLPGIRCPILAIQGEDDEYGTMAQVEAIPAGAAASPAVEVLKLADCRHSPHKDPPEAVIRGIVDFVDAL
;
A
#
# COMPACT_ATOMS: atom_id res chain seq x y z
N MET A 1 -8.34 22.24 6.94
CA MET A 1 -9.44 21.99 5.95
C MET A 1 -9.54 20.47 5.80
N THR A 2 -10.76 19.94 5.80
CA THR A 2 -10.97 18.51 5.48
C THR A 2 -10.68 18.33 3.99
N PRO A 3 -9.81 17.36 3.61
CA PRO A 3 -9.52 17.10 2.20
C PRO A 3 -10.83 16.74 1.47
N GLN A 4 -11.02 17.30 0.27
CA GLN A 4 -12.19 16.96 -0.55
C GLN A 4 -11.89 15.71 -1.36
N THR A 5 -12.85 14.78 -1.35
CA THR A 5 -12.82 13.62 -2.23
C THR A 5 -13.08 14.07 -3.67
N ARG A 6 -12.25 13.60 -4.58
CA ARG A 6 -12.43 13.73 -6.04
C ARG A 6 -12.24 12.38 -6.73
N PHE A 7 -12.54 12.32 -8.00
CA PHE A 7 -12.33 11.13 -8.81
C PHE A 7 -11.35 11.42 -9.93
N VAL A 8 -10.44 10.47 -10.17
CA VAL A 8 -9.40 10.54 -11.22
C VAL A 8 -9.56 9.35 -12.13
N GLY A 9 -9.47 9.58 -13.44
CA GLY A 9 -9.44 8.51 -14.44
C GLY A 9 -8.03 7.92 -14.54
N ALA A 10 -7.88 6.61 -14.34
CA ALA A 10 -6.64 5.87 -14.55
C ALA A 10 -6.96 4.43 -14.99
N ALA A 11 -6.19 3.88 -15.93
CA ALA A 11 -6.39 2.55 -16.52
C ALA A 11 -7.85 2.29 -16.96
N GLY A 12 -8.52 3.30 -17.51
CA GLY A 12 -9.91 3.23 -17.95
C GLY A 12 -10.94 3.12 -16.82
N ARG A 13 -10.57 3.38 -15.58
CA ARG A 13 -11.41 3.33 -14.38
C ARG A 13 -11.45 4.67 -13.67
N ARG A 14 -12.52 4.91 -12.92
CA ARG A 14 -12.71 6.08 -12.08
C ARG A 14 -12.29 5.73 -10.66
N LEU A 15 -11.20 6.33 -10.19
CA LEU A 15 -10.63 6.07 -8.87
C LEU A 15 -10.93 7.21 -7.89
N GLU A 16 -11.40 6.86 -6.69
CA GLU A 16 -11.54 7.77 -5.56
C GLU A 16 -10.17 8.28 -5.12
N CYS A 17 -10.05 9.59 -4.90
CA CYS A 17 -8.80 10.21 -4.51
C CYS A 17 -9.04 11.40 -3.59
N ILE A 18 -8.17 11.62 -2.61
CA ILE A 18 -8.00 12.89 -1.89
C ILE A 18 -6.61 13.45 -2.17
N ASP A 19 -6.51 14.76 -2.24
CA ASP A 19 -5.28 15.51 -2.53
C ASP A 19 -5.10 16.59 -1.46
N ILE A 20 -4.11 16.41 -0.60
CA ILE A 20 -3.77 17.32 0.48
C ILE A 20 -2.62 18.21 -0.01
N PRO A 21 -2.83 19.53 -0.12
CA PRO A 21 -1.81 20.41 -0.69
C PRO A 21 -0.54 20.47 0.17
N ALA A 22 0.60 20.66 -0.49
CA ALA A 22 1.88 20.86 0.17
C ALA A 22 1.90 22.18 0.97
N HIS A 23 2.61 22.17 2.09
CA HIS A 23 3.01 23.37 2.81
C HIS A 23 4.45 23.77 2.47
N GLN A 24 5.25 22.85 1.90
CA GLN A 24 6.63 23.05 1.44
C GLN A 24 6.75 22.61 -0.02
N VAL A 25 6.89 23.57 -0.93
CA VAL A 25 6.79 23.37 -2.39
C VAL A 25 7.92 22.49 -2.98
N GLN A 26 9.07 22.43 -2.34
CA GLN A 26 10.24 21.67 -2.84
C GLN A 26 10.27 20.20 -2.39
N ARG A 27 9.31 19.78 -1.55
CA ARG A 27 9.25 18.39 -1.07
C ARG A 27 8.58 17.47 -2.09
N PRO A 28 8.94 16.18 -2.10
CA PRO A 28 8.28 15.20 -2.97
C PRO A 28 6.80 15.03 -2.61
N THR A 29 6.01 14.59 -3.59
CA THR A 29 4.62 14.18 -3.32
C THR A 29 4.60 12.80 -2.70
N LEU A 30 3.88 12.63 -1.58
CA LEU A 30 3.59 11.33 -0.98
C LEU A 30 2.34 10.73 -1.65
N VAL A 31 2.42 9.47 -2.07
CA VAL A 31 1.28 8.76 -2.66
C VAL A 31 0.99 7.50 -1.84
N PHE A 32 -0.19 7.44 -1.24
CA PHE A 32 -0.60 6.37 -0.34
C PHE A 32 -1.30 5.25 -1.07
N LEU A 33 -0.81 4.03 -0.90
CA LEU A 33 -1.33 2.78 -1.45
C LEU A 33 -1.83 1.90 -0.30
N HIS A 34 -3.12 1.61 -0.28
CA HIS A 34 -3.77 0.89 0.82
C HIS A 34 -3.57 -0.64 0.75
N GLU A 35 -3.86 -1.31 1.87
CA GLU A 35 -3.86 -2.77 2.06
C GLU A 35 -4.98 -3.47 1.29
N GLY A 36 -5.06 -4.81 1.43
CA GLY A 36 -5.98 -5.70 0.72
C GLY A 36 -7.46 -5.38 0.87
N LEU A 37 -7.89 -4.84 2.02
CA LEU A 37 -9.27 -4.38 2.26
C LEU A 37 -9.37 -2.88 2.53
N GLY A 38 -8.32 -2.14 2.19
CA GLY A 38 -8.23 -0.71 2.46
C GLY A 38 -8.99 0.18 1.49
N SER A 39 -9.04 1.46 1.83
CA SER A 39 -9.60 2.54 1.01
C SER A 39 -9.10 3.89 1.52
N VAL A 40 -9.39 4.97 0.80
CA VAL A 40 -9.13 6.35 1.27
C VAL A 40 -9.67 6.55 2.69
N ALA A 41 -10.90 6.13 2.95
CA ALA A 41 -11.55 6.34 4.25
C ALA A 41 -10.95 5.48 5.39
N MET A 42 -10.37 4.33 5.08
CA MET A 42 -9.80 3.42 6.09
C MET A 42 -8.43 3.87 6.62
N TRP A 43 -7.75 4.76 5.92
CA TRP A 43 -6.56 5.44 6.44
C TRP A 43 -6.85 6.41 7.58
N ARG A 44 -8.13 6.82 7.74
CA ARG A 44 -8.59 7.80 8.73
C ARG A 44 -7.80 9.12 8.62
N ASP A 45 -7.24 9.62 9.72
CA ASP A 45 -6.47 10.86 9.78
C ASP A 45 -4.97 10.69 9.51
N PHE A 46 -4.49 9.44 9.40
CA PHE A 46 -3.05 9.16 9.28
C PHE A 46 -2.38 9.92 8.11
N PRO A 47 -2.91 9.94 6.87
CA PRO A 47 -2.29 10.69 5.77
C PRO A 47 -2.28 12.21 6.02
N VAL A 48 -3.30 12.74 6.68
CA VAL A 48 -3.38 14.16 7.04
C VAL A 48 -2.30 14.51 8.06
N ARG A 49 -2.09 13.67 9.06
CA ARG A 49 -1.04 13.82 10.08
C ARG A 49 0.34 13.77 9.45
N VAL A 50 0.58 12.80 8.54
CA VAL A 50 1.83 12.68 7.79
C VAL A 50 2.05 13.92 6.92
N ALA A 51 1.04 14.39 6.17
CA ALA A 51 1.13 15.59 5.35
C ALA A 51 1.50 16.83 6.17
N HIS A 52 0.90 16.99 7.35
CA HIS A 52 1.23 18.09 8.28
C HIS A 52 2.66 17.97 8.82
N ALA A 53 3.07 16.79 9.22
CA ALA A 53 4.39 16.57 9.81
C ALA A 53 5.53 16.73 8.81
N THR A 54 5.32 16.28 7.55
CA THR A 54 6.34 16.35 6.49
C THR A 54 6.27 17.65 5.68
N GLY A 55 5.13 18.35 5.66
CA GLY A 55 4.88 19.47 4.75
C GLY A 55 4.68 19.09 3.29
N CYS A 56 4.66 17.81 2.96
CA CYS A 56 4.52 17.28 1.61
C CYS A 56 3.10 17.39 1.06
N ARG A 57 2.95 17.58 -0.26
CA ARG A 57 1.70 17.22 -0.93
C ARG A 57 1.45 15.74 -0.70
N THR A 58 0.22 15.39 -0.34
CA THR A 58 -0.11 13.99 -0.04
C THR A 58 -1.37 13.58 -0.81
N VAL A 59 -1.24 12.54 -1.61
CA VAL A 59 -2.31 11.94 -2.38
C VAL A 59 -2.65 10.58 -1.80
N VAL A 60 -3.93 10.32 -1.59
CA VAL A 60 -4.43 9.01 -1.15
C VAL A 60 -5.51 8.58 -2.12
N TYR A 61 -5.46 7.37 -2.63
CA TYR A 61 -6.48 6.86 -3.54
C TYR A 61 -6.98 5.47 -3.13
N SER A 62 -8.20 5.16 -3.53
CA SER A 62 -8.73 3.80 -3.47
C SER A 62 -8.53 3.13 -4.81
N ARG A 63 -7.92 1.94 -4.81
CA ARG A 63 -7.70 1.13 -6.01
C ARG A 63 -9.03 0.72 -6.65
N TYR A 64 -9.00 0.26 -7.89
CA TYR A 64 -10.15 -0.33 -8.58
C TYR A 64 -10.73 -1.51 -7.77
N GLY A 65 -12.03 -1.51 -7.53
CA GLY A 65 -12.72 -2.46 -6.68
C GLY A 65 -12.81 -2.06 -5.20
N TYR A 66 -12.23 -0.92 -4.81
CA TYR A 66 -12.14 -0.50 -3.40
C TYR A 66 -12.73 0.90 -3.18
N GLY A 67 -13.11 1.18 -1.94
CA GLY A 67 -13.60 2.50 -1.54
C GLY A 67 -14.82 2.95 -2.34
N GLN A 68 -14.75 4.17 -2.85
CA GLN A 68 -15.75 4.76 -3.74
C GLN A 68 -15.32 4.70 -5.23
N SER A 69 -14.23 4.01 -5.54
CA SER A 69 -13.79 3.74 -6.91
C SER A 69 -14.78 2.86 -7.66
N ASP A 70 -14.58 2.67 -8.97
CA ASP A 70 -15.40 1.76 -9.75
C ASP A 70 -15.32 0.34 -9.19
N ILE A 71 -16.47 -0.34 -9.19
CA ILE A 71 -16.64 -1.67 -8.60
C ILE A 71 -15.90 -2.70 -9.46
N LEU A 72 -15.33 -3.70 -8.80
CA LEU A 72 -14.64 -4.81 -9.47
C LEU A 72 -15.64 -5.61 -10.33
N GLU A 73 -15.40 -5.67 -11.63
CA GLU A 73 -16.29 -6.36 -12.59
C GLU A 73 -15.96 -7.85 -12.76
N ALA A 74 -14.75 -8.26 -12.44
CA ALA A 74 -14.29 -9.64 -12.54
C ALA A 74 -13.28 -9.93 -11.43
N PRO A 75 -13.15 -11.20 -10.97
CA PRO A 75 -12.16 -11.58 -9.97
C PRO A 75 -10.74 -11.16 -10.36
N HIS A 76 -9.91 -10.87 -9.37
CA HIS A 76 -8.48 -10.63 -9.60
C HIS A 76 -7.77 -11.89 -10.10
N GLY A 77 -6.82 -11.73 -11.02
CA GLY A 77 -5.85 -12.76 -11.38
C GLY A 77 -4.61 -12.72 -10.49
N PRO A 78 -3.74 -13.74 -10.56
CA PRO A 78 -2.50 -13.80 -9.75
C PRO A 78 -1.54 -12.63 -9.97
N ASP A 79 -1.69 -11.91 -11.07
CA ASP A 79 -0.88 -10.76 -11.48
C ASP A 79 -1.47 -9.39 -11.05
N TYR A 80 -2.54 -9.36 -10.24
CA TYR A 80 -3.27 -8.12 -9.95
C TYR A 80 -2.41 -7.00 -9.36
N MET A 81 -1.46 -7.33 -8.47
CA MET A 81 -0.54 -6.33 -7.93
C MET A 81 0.43 -5.81 -8.99
N HIS A 82 0.87 -6.67 -9.91
CA HIS A 82 1.71 -6.28 -11.04
C HIS A 82 0.96 -5.36 -12.01
N ARG A 83 -0.31 -5.65 -12.29
CA ARG A 83 -1.15 -4.78 -13.12
C ARG A 83 -1.41 -3.43 -12.46
N GLU A 84 -1.71 -3.43 -11.16
CA GLU A 84 -1.85 -2.18 -10.41
C GLU A 84 -0.55 -1.35 -10.48
N ALA A 85 0.60 -1.98 -10.25
CA ALA A 85 1.91 -1.32 -10.26
C ALA A 85 2.34 -0.80 -11.63
N ARG A 86 1.98 -1.50 -12.71
CA ARG A 86 2.48 -1.25 -14.07
C ARG A 86 1.49 -0.53 -14.99
N GLU A 87 0.22 -0.52 -14.64
CA GLU A 87 -0.86 0.06 -15.45
C GLU A 87 -1.58 1.18 -14.69
N ALA A 88 -2.26 0.87 -13.57
CA ALA A 88 -3.13 1.84 -12.90
C ALA A 88 -2.36 2.93 -12.15
N LEU A 89 -1.31 2.56 -11.40
CA LEU A 89 -0.50 3.53 -10.66
C LEU A 89 0.22 4.53 -11.58
N PRO A 90 0.91 4.14 -12.66
CA PRO A 90 1.51 5.08 -13.60
C PRO A 90 0.49 6.04 -14.24
N ASP A 91 -0.67 5.55 -14.66
CA ASP A 91 -1.74 6.38 -15.23
C ASP A 91 -2.28 7.38 -14.21
N LEU A 92 -2.45 6.95 -12.95
CA LEU A 92 -2.86 7.84 -11.85
C LEU A 92 -1.82 8.94 -11.60
N LEU A 93 -0.54 8.58 -11.52
CA LEU A 93 0.56 9.52 -11.32
C LEU A 93 0.61 10.55 -12.45
N HIS A 94 0.49 10.09 -13.70
CA HIS A 94 0.44 10.94 -14.88
C HIS A 94 -0.75 11.90 -14.84
N ALA A 95 -1.96 11.40 -14.55
CA ALA A 95 -3.18 12.21 -14.47
C ALA A 95 -3.11 13.28 -13.36
N LEU A 96 -2.28 13.07 -12.33
CA LEU A 96 -2.08 13.99 -11.20
C LEU A 96 -0.85 14.87 -11.36
N GLY A 97 -0.08 14.72 -12.45
CA GLY A 97 1.17 15.45 -12.69
C GLY A 97 2.26 15.15 -11.65
N ILE A 98 2.37 13.87 -11.24
CA ILE A 98 3.36 13.43 -10.24
C ILE A 98 4.43 12.60 -10.98
N GLU A 99 5.67 13.09 -11.01
CA GLU A 99 6.77 12.46 -11.74
C GLU A 99 7.66 11.56 -10.86
N ARG A 100 8.00 12.01 -9.66
CA ARG A 100 8.89 11.31 -8.72
C ARG A 100 8.26 11.26 -7.33
N PRO A 101 7.27 10.37 -7.09
CA PRO A 101 6.63 10.26 -5.79
C PRO A 101 7.53 9.60 -4.75
N VAL A 102 7.23 9.84 -3.47
CA VAL A 102 7.48 8.86 -2.41
C VAL A 102 6.22 8.00 -2.31
N LEU A 103 6.33 6.72 -2.58
CA LEU A 103 5.23 5.77 -2.43
C LEU A 103 5.16 5.30 -0.98
N VAL A 104 4.00 5.49 -0.35
CA VAL A 104 3.73 5.07 1.03
C VAL A 104 2.71 3.94 0.98
N GLY A 105 3.20 2.72 1.03
CA GLY A 105 2.37 1.51 0.89
C GLY A 105 2.15 0.78 2.20
N HIS A 106 0.97 0.13 2.33
CA HIS A 106 0.67 -0.80 3.40
C HIS A 106 0.23 -2.14 2.81
N SER A 107 0.84 -3.25 3.26
CA SER A 107 0.50 -4.62 2.85
C SER A 107 0.53 -4.77 1.32
N ASP A 108 -0.58 -5.13 0.65
CA ASP A 108 -0.69 -5.14 -0.82
C ASP A 108 -0.12 -3.86 -1.45
N GLY A 109 -0.45 -2.69 -0.86
CA GLY A 109 0.03 -1.41 -1.38
C GLY A 109 1.55 -1.25 -1.27
N ALA A 110 2.18 -1.83 -0.26
CA ALA A 110 3.64 -1.86 -0.13
C ALA A 110 4.28 -2.80 -1.17
N SER A 111 3.67 -3.95 -1.43
CA SER A 111 4.10 -4.88 -2.50
C SER A 111 3.96 -4.24 -3.88
N ILE A 112 2.86 -3.53 -4.14
CA ILE A 112 2.65 -2.76 -5.38
C ILE A 112 3.74 -1.69 -5.55
N ALA A 113 4.11 -0.98 -4.47
CA ALA A 113 5.19 0.02 -4.51
C ALA A 113 6.55 -0.59 -4.83
N LEU A 114 6.87 -1.78 -4.28
CA LEU A 114 8.09 -2.54 -4.60
C LEU A 114 8.13 -2.94 -6.09
N ILE A 115 7.03 -3.51 -6.61
CA ILE A 115 6.94 -3.90 -8.02
C ILE A 115 7.09 -2.67 -8.93
N HIS A 116 6.42 -1.56 -8.60
CA HIS A 116 6.48 -0.34 -9.41
C HIS A 116 7.89 0.23 -9.49
N ALA A 117 8.56 0.41 -8.35
CA ALA A 117 9.92 0.94 -8.31
C ALA A 117 10.95 -0.04 -8.90
N GLY A 118 10.72 -1.35 -8.75
CA GLY A 118 11.60 -2.39 -9.27
C GLY A 118 11.51 -2.61 -10.78
N ASP A 119 10.43 -2.17 -11.41
CA ASP A 119 10.24 -2.27 -12.88
C ASP A 119 11.27 -1.42 -13.65
N GLY A 120 11.76 -0.33 -13.07
CA GLY A 120 12.80 0.54 -13.63
C GLY A 120 12.31 1.50 -14.72
N ARG A 121 11.02 1.49 -15.07
CA ARG A 121 10.42 2.43 -16.04
C ARG A 121 10.04 3.77 -15.44
N TRP A 122 9.83 3.81 -14.13
CA TRP A 122 9.38 5.01 -13.41
C TRP A 122 10.34 5.35 -12.28
N GLU A 123 10.58 6.63 -12.10
CA GLU A 123 11.40 7.10 -10.98
C GLU A 123 10.56 7.33 -9.73
N CYS A 124 11.06 6.87 -8.59
CA CYS A 124 10.54 7.20 -7.28
C CYS A 124 11.57 8.01 -6.51
N ALA A 125 11.12 8.97 -5.70
CA ALA A 125 11.97 9.68 -4.76
C ALA A 125 12.34 8.78 -3.56
N GLY A 126 11.44 7.87 -3.18
CA GLY A 126 11.66 6.91 -2.11
C GLY A 126 10.47 5.99 -1.91
N LEU A 127 10.64 4.95 -1.10
CA LEU A 127 9.59 4.02 -0.69
C LEU A 127 9.47 4.00 0.83
N VAL A 128 8.24 4.11 1.34
CA VAL A 128 7.88 3.80 2.72
C VAL A 128 6.92 2.61 2.70
N LEU A 129 7.36 1.49 3.22
CA LEU A 129 6.69 0.20 3.11
C LEU A 129 6.28 -0.30 4.49
N MET A 130 5.00 -0.32 4.78
CA MET A 130 4.44 -0.84 6.04
C MET A 130 3.91 -2.25 5.80
N ALA A 131 4.43 -3.22 6.55
CA ALA A 131 4.03 -4.63 6.48
C ALA A 131 3.96 -5.18 5.02
N PRO A 132 5.04 -5.03 4.21
CA PRO A 132 5.06 -5.51 2.83
C PRO A 132 5.01 -7.04 2.77
N HIS A 133 4.54 -7.56 1.63
CA HIS A 133 4.75 -8.96 1.25
C HIS A 133 5.68 -9.02 0.04
N CYS A 134 6.76 -9.79 0.15
CA CYS A 134 7.65 -10.13 -0.96
C CYS A 134 7.32 -11.51 -1.53
N PHE A 135 6.71 -12.37 -0.72
CA PHE A 135 6.28 -13.74 -1.07
C PHE A 135 5.14 -14.19 -0.17
N VAL A 136 4.47 -15.28 -0.56
CA VAL A 136 3.39 -15.88 0.24
C VAL A 136 3.96 -16.80 1.30
N GLU A 137 3.53 -16.63 2.56
CA GLU A 137 3.86 -17.49 3.69
C GLU A 137 2.62 -18.28 4.18
N ASP A 138 2.86 -19.37 4.91
CA ASP A 138 1.78 -20.15 5.55
C ASP A 138 0.98 -19.34 6.57
N ILE A 139 1.65 -18.41 7.27
CA ILE A 139 0.98 -17.52 8.23
C ILE A 139 0.00 -16.59 7.50
N SER A 140 0.39 -16.04 6.33
CA SER A 140 -0.48 -15.19 5.51
C SER A 140 -1.74 -15.95 5.10
N VAL A 141 -1.58 -17.17 4.55
CA VAL A 141 -2.71 -17.99 4.10
C VAL A 141 -3.66 -18.30 5.25
N ARG A 142 -3.14 -18.75 6.41
CA ARG A 142 -3.97 -19.04 7.58
C ARG A 142 -4.76 -17.83 8.06
N SER A 143 -4.14 -16.65 8.09
CA SER A 143 -4.81 -15.42 8.53
C SER A 143 -5.89 -14.98 7.54
N ILE A 144 -5.69 -15.19 6.25
CA ILE A 144 -6.68 -14.88 5.20
C ILE A 144 -7.83 -15.90 5.22
N GLU A 145 -7.58 -17.19 5.49
CA GLU A 145 -8.62 -18.18 5.76
C GLU A 145 -9.46 -17.79 6.99
N GLN A 146 -8.80 -17.36 8.07
CA GLN A 146 -9.50 -16.85 9.25
C GLN A 146 -10.35 -15.62 8.93
N ALA A 147 -9.87 -14.70 8.10
CA ALA A 147 -10.64 -13.54 7.65
C ALA A 147 -11.89 -13.96 6.86
N ARG A 148 -11.84 -15.03 6.05
CA ARG A 148 -12.99 -15.60 5.37
C ARG A 148 -14.05 -16.10 6.36
N MET A 149 -13.63 -16.86 7.37
CA MET A 149 -14.55 -17.32 8.42
C MET A 149 -15.21 -16.16 9.15
N VAL A 150 -14.45 -15.12 9.48
CA VAL A 150 -15.00 -13.91 10.12
C VAL A 150 -16.00 -13.20 9.21
N PHE A 151 -15.72 -13.10 7.92
CA PHE A 151 -16.64 -12.49 6.95
C PHE A 151 -17.96 -13.25 6.82
N GLU A 152 -17.90 -14.58 6.76
CA GLU A 152 -19.06 -15.45 6.60
C GLU A 152 -19.92 -15.59 7.88
N THR A 153 -19.30 -15.43 9.07
CA THR A 153 -19.98 -15.74 10.35
C THR A 153 -20.30 -14.52 11.20
N THR A 154 -19.87 -13.32 10.78
CA THR A 154 -20.09 -12.08 11.56
C THR A 154 -20.70 -10.95 10.71
N ASP A 155 -20.83 -9.76 11.29
CA ASP A 155 -21.30 -8.55 10.62
C ASP A 155 -20.19 -7.79 9.85
N LEU A 156 -19.08 -8.47 9.51
CA LEU A 156 -17.94 -7.82 8.84
C LEU A 156 -18.35 -7.17 7.51
N ALA A 157 -19.19 -7.82 6.70
CA ALA A 157 -19.70 -7.20 5.45
C ALA A 157 -20.42 -5.87 5.70
N THR A 158 -21.25 -5.81 6.76
CA THR A 158 -21.93 -4.56 7.16
C THR A 158 -20.95 -3.48 7.63
N LYS A 159 -19.88 -3.86 8.31
CA LYS A 159 -18.81 -2.93 8.73
C LYS A 159 -18.05 -2.39 7.53
N LEU A 160 -17.70 -3.25 6.56
CA LEU A 160 -17.01 -2.87 5.33
C LEU A 160 -17.87 -1.97 4.42
N ALA A 161 -19.20 -2.12 4.44
CA ALA A 161 -20.14 -1.27 3.70
C ALA A 161 -20.05 0.23 4.05
N ARG A 162 -19.43 0.57 5.18
CA ARG A 162 -19.14 1.98 5.56
C ARG A 162 -18.01 2.58 4.73
N TYR A 163 -17.18 1.75 4.11
CA TYR A 163 -15.94 2.14 3.46
C TYR A 163 -15.91 1.80 1.97
N HIS A 164 -16.71 0.83 1.52
CA HIS A 164 -16.72 0.33 0.15
C HIS A 164 -18.12 0.38 -0.46
N ARG A 165 -18.20 0.70 -1.75
CA ARG A 165 -19.45 0.69 -2.51
C ARG A 165 -20.05 -0.71 -2.63
N ASP A 166 -19.19 -1.71 -2.80
CA ASP A 166 -19.55 -3.13 -2.85
C ASP A 166 -18.60 -3.93 -1.93
N PRO A 167 -18.93 -4.04 -0.63
CA PRO A 167 -18.06 -4.71 0.33
C PRO A 167 -17.90 -6.21 0.07
N VAL A 168 -18.88 -6.84 -0.58
CA VAL A 168 -18.83 -8.28 -0.91
C VAL A 168 -17.83 -8.51 -2.04
N SER A 169 -17.96 -7.76 -3.15
CA SER A 169 -17.01 -7.81 -4.26
C SER A 169 -15.60 -7.45 -3.82
N THR A 170 -15.45 -6.40 -2.99
CA THR A 170 -14.15 -6.00 -2.44
C THR A 170 -13.52 -7.11 -1.60
N PHE A 171 -14.29 -7.72 -0.68
CA PHE A 171 -13.77 -8.79 0.17
C PHE A 171 -13.34 -10.01 -0.64
N HIS A 172 -14.22 -10.51 -1.51
CA HIS A 172 -13.93 -11.69 -2.34
C HIS A 172 -12.82 -11.41 -3.35
N GLY A 173 -12.75 -10.21 -3.93
CA GLY A 173 -11.65 -9.82 -4.81
C GLY A 173 -10.29 -10.02 -4.15
N TRP A 174 -10.12 -9.58 -2.90
CA TRP A 174 -8.89 -9.76 -2.14
C TRP A 174 -8.73 -11.18 -1.59
N ASN A 175 -9.75 -11.71 -0.89
CA ASN A 175 -9.65 -12.96 -0.16
C ASN A 175 -9.47 -14.16 -1.08
N ASP A 176 -10.28 -14.23 -2.16
CA ASP A 176 -10.29 -15.38 -3.06
C ASP A 176 -8.97 -15.50 -3.85
N ILE A 177 -8.38 -14.36 -4.27
CA ILE A 177 -7.09 -14.41 -4.98
C ILE A 177 -5.94 -14.83 -4.06
N TRP A 178 -5.89 -14.33 -2.82
CA TRP A 178 -4.86 -14.73 -1.86
C TRP A 178 -4.94 -16.23 -1.50
N LEU A 179 -6.13 -16.83 -1.53
CA LEU A 179 -6.36 -18.26 -1.29
C LEU A 179 -6.34 -19.09 -2.58
N HIS A 180 -6.17 -18.45 -3.75
CA HIS A 180 -6.11 -19.18 -5.02
C HIS A 180 -4.83 -20.02 -5.11
N PRO A 181 -4.89 -21.29 -5.54
CA PRO A 181 -3.70 -22.15 -5.64
C PRO A 181 -2.55 -21.56 -6.45
N ASP A 182 -2.86 -20.86 -7.55
CA ASP A 182 -1.85 -20.23 -8.42
C ASP A 182 -1.15 -19.05 -7.73
N PHE A 183 -1.78 -18.43 -6.73
CA PHE A 183 -1.18 -17.34 -5.97
C PHE A 183 -0.20 -17.85 -4.90
N ARG A 184 -0.26 -19.15 -4.55
CA ARG A 184 0.61 -19.75 -3.55
C ARG A 184 2.11 -19.60 -3.86
N ALA A 185 2.47 -19.58 -5.15
CA ALA A 185 3.84 -19.40 -5.62
C ALA A 185 4.18 -17.93 -5.92
N TRP A 186 3.26 -16.98 -5.57
CA TRP A 186 3.51 -15.57 -5.81
C TRP A 186 4.72 -15.08 -5.01
N ASN A 187 5.65 -14.42 -5.72
CA ASN A 187 6.90 -13.93 -5.20
C ASN A 187 7.35 -12.74 -6.06
N ILE A 188 7.81 -11.67 -5.44
CA ILE A 188 8.28 -10.45 -6.10
C ILE A 188 9.73 -10.09 -5.78
N GLU A 189 10.51 -11.02 -5.21
CA GLU A 189 11.91 -10.79 -4.90
C GLU A 189 12.73 -10.46 -6.15
N ASP A 190 12.29 -10.91 -7.32
CA ASP A 190 12.89 -10.59 -8.63
C ASP A 190 12.75 -9.10 -9.02
N SER A 191 11.83 -8.36 -8.42
CA SER A 191 11.68 -6.93 -8.62
C SER A 191 12.67 -6.11 -7.78
N LEU A 192 13.16 -6.63 -6.65
CA LEU A 192 13.99 -5.88 -5.70
C LEU A 192 15.32 -5.35 -6.32
N PRO A 193 16.05 -6.09 -7.16
CA PRO A 193 17.31 -5.60 -7.76
C PRO A 193 17.13 -4.37 -8.65
N GLY A 194 15.93 -4.11 -9.14
CA GLY A 194 15.61 -2.94 -9.99
C GLY A 194 15.42 -1.63 -9.23
N ILE A 195 15.23 -1.67 -7.91
CA ILE A 195 14.91 -0.49 -7.09
C ILE A 195 16.15 0.40 -6.91
N ARG A 196 16.03 1.68 -7.29
CA ARG A 196 17.13 2.67 -7.30
C ARG A 196 16.90 3.85 -6.37
N CYS A 197 15.82 3.89 -5.61
CA CYS A 197 15.52 4.93 -4.62
C CYS A 197 15.72 4.40 -3.19
N PRO A 198 15.87 5.28 -2.18
CA PRO A 198 15.91 4.90 -0.78
C PRO A 198 14.62 4.18 -0.34
N ILE A 199 14.73 3.30 0.65
CA ILE A 199 13.64 2.49 1.18
C ILE A 199 13.61 2.59 2.72
N LEU A 200 12.43 2.88 3.28
CA LEU A 200 12.09 2.66 4.68
C LEU A 200 11.08 1.51 4.76
N ALA A 201 11.48 0.35 5.25
CA ALA A 201 10.62 -0.80 5.47
C ALA A 201 10.24 -0.89 6.96
N ILE A 202 8.95 -1.02 7.27
CA ILE A 202 8.40 -0.99 8.63
C ILE A 202 7.61 -2.27 8.86
N GLN A 203 7.92 -3.00 9.92
CA GLN A 203 7.24 -4.26 10.26
C GLN A 203 6.96 -4.33 11.76
N GLY A 204 5.74 -4.75 12.12
CA GLY A 204 5.39 -5.13 13.48
C GLY A 204 5.97 -6.50 13.85
N GLU A 205 6.50 -6.65 15.06
CA GLU A 205 7.04 -7.94 15.53
C GLU A 205 5.94 -8.99 15.75
N ASP A 206 4.70 -8.52 16.01
CA ASP A 206 3.52 -9.36 16.23
C ASP A 206 2.61 -9.43 14.98
N ASP A 207 3.15 -9.18 13.78
CA ASP A 207 2.38 -9.20 12.55
C ASP A 207 1.83 -10.60 12.26
N GLU A 208 0.52 -10.70 12.20
CA GLU A 208 -0.22 -11.96 11.98
C GLU A 208 -0.35 -12.36 10.50
N TYR A 209 0.06 -11.51 9.56
CA TYR A 209 -0.01 -11.78 8.12
C TYR A 209 1.35 -12.04 7.49
N GLY A 210 2.46 -11.59 8.09
CA GLY A 210 3.79 -11.79 7.54
C GLY A 210 4.86 -11.81 8.61
N THR A 211 5.86 -12.69 8.47
CA THR A 211 7.00 -12.74 9.40
C THR A 211 8.03 -11.64 9.10
N MET A 212 9.04 -11.48 9.96
CA MET A 212 10.16 -10.59 9.70
C MET A 212 10.93 -10.92 8.41
N ALA A 213 10.81 -12.14 7.90
CA ALA A 213 11.42 -12.53 6.63
C ALA A 213 10.99 -11.63 5.46
N GLN A 214 9.77 -11.07 5.50
CA GLN A 214 9.26 -10.16 4.48
C GLN A 214 10.11 -8.89 4.36
N VAL A 215 10.41 -8.23 5.48
CA VAL A 215 11.22 -6.99 5.47
C VAL A 215 12.72 -7.27 5.41
N GLU A 216 13.17 -8.44 5.82
CA GLU A 216 14.58 -8.87 5.73
C GLU A 216 14.98 -9.23 4.29
N ALA A 217 14.04 -9.68 3.45
CA ALA A 217 14.26 -9.91 2.03
C ALA A 217 14.60 -8.61 1.27
N ILE A 218 14.08 -7.45 1.71
CA ILE A 218 14.23 -6.19 1.00
C ILE A 218 15.69 -5.73 0.96
N PRO A 219 16.43 -5.55 2.08
CA PRO A 219 17.85 -5.20 2.02
C PRO A 219 18.72 -6.27 1.35
N ALA A 220 18.31 -7.54 1.42
CA ALA A 220 19.03 -8.62 0.75
C ALA A 220 18.90 -8.55 -0.78
N GLY A 221 17.73 -8.14 -1.30
CA GLY A 221 17.43 -8.09 -2.73
C GLY A 221 17.66 -6.73 -3.40
N ALA A 222 17.44 -5.62 -2.70
CA ALA A 222 17.49 -4.26 -3.25
C ALA A 222 18.90 -3.67 -3.30
N ALA A 223 19.86 -4.40 -3.87
CA ALA A 223 21.28 -4.02 -3.90
C ALA A 223 21.58 -2.72 -4.66
N ALA A 224 20.70 -2.26 -5.56
CA ALA A 224 20.85 -1.02 -6.30
C ALA A 224 20.24 0.19 -5.56
N SER A 225 19.52 -0.01 -4.45
CA SER A 225 19.01 1.06 -3.60
C SER A 225 20.16 1.75 -2.87
N PRO A 226 20.19 3.09 -2.81
CA PRO A 226 21.25 3.82 -2.11
C PRO A 226 21.19 3.66 -0.59
N ALA A 227 20.01 3.36 -0.03
CA ALA A 227 19.82 3.13 1.40
C ALA A 227 18.57 2.26 1.64
N VAL A 228 18.67 1.27 2.49
CA VAL A 228 17.53 0.47 2.97
C VAL A 228 17.55 0.48 4.49
N GLU A 229 16.55 1.11 5.10
CA GLU A 229 16.33 1.12 6.53
C GLU A 229 15.18 0.18 6.88
N VAL A 230 15.34 -0.62 7.94
CA VAL A 230 14.29 -1.50 8.48
C VAL A 230 13.94 -1.07 9.90
N LEU A 231 12.71 -0.59 10.08
CA LEU A 231 12.13 -0.23 11.36
C LEU A 231 11.26 -1.37 11.88
N LYS A 232 11.74 -2.10 12.88
CA LYS A 232 10.99 -3.15 13.59
C LYS A 232 10.28 -2.53 14.79
N LEU A 233 9.00 -2.82 14.95
CA LEU A 233 8.14 -2.23 15.97
C LEU A 233 7.65 -3.31 16.93
N ALA A 234 8.06 -3.23 18.20
CA ALA A 234 7.54 -4.08 19.27
C ALA A 234 6.06 -3.75 19.54
N ASP A 235 5.30 -4.74 20.04
CA ASP A 235 3.87 -4.61 20.38
C ASP A 235 3.03 -4.07 19.20
N CYS A 236 3.43 -4.37 17.97
CA CYS A 236 2.81 -3.89 16.76
C CYS A 236 2.42 -5.08 15.86
N ARG A 237 1.17 -5.09 15.43
CA ARG A 237 0.59 -6.08 14.52
C ARG A 237 0.70 -5.63 13.06
N HIS A 238 -0.17 -6.16 12.20
CA HIS A 238 -0.14 -5.92 10.75
C HIS A 238 -0.42 -4.46 10.32
N SER A 239 -0.85 -3.59 11.21
CA SER A 239 -1.22 -2.21 10.88
C SER A 239 -0.34 -1.17 11.60
N PRO A 240 0.94 -0.98 11.24
CA PRO A 240 1.86 -0.06 11.93
C PRO A 240 1.32 1.37 12.06
N HIS A 241 0.60 1.85 11.06
CA HIS A 241 -0.04 3.18 11.06
C HIS A 241 -1.21 3.32 12.07
N LYS A 242 -1.67 2.22 12.67
CA LYS A 242 -2.75 2.22 13.69
C LYS A 242 -2.20 1.96 15.09
N ASP A 243 -1.26 1.03 15.23
CA ASP A 243 -0.79 0.56 16.54
C ASP A 243 0.19 1.55 17.18
N PRO A 244 1.41 1.83 16.66
CA PRO A 244 2.24 2.94 17.13
C PRO A 244 2.34 4.08 16.08
N PRO A 245 1.25 4.81 15.75
CA PRO A 245 1.26 5.78 14.64
C PRO A 245 2.31 6.87 14.78
N GLU A 246 2.66 7.26 16.01
CA GLU A 246 3.68 8.29 16.27
C GLU A 246 5.09 7.84 15.86
N ALA A 247 5.43 6.57 16.11
CA ALA A 247 6.71 6.01 15.71
C ALA A 247 6.83 5.96 14.18
N VAL A 248 5.74 5.55 13.51
CA VAL A 248 5.69 5.49 12.05
C VAL A 248 5.77 6.89 11.43
N ILE A 249 5.03 7.87 11.98
CA ILE A 249 5.08 9.27 11.48
C ILE A 249 6.50 9.84 11.64
N ARG A 250 7.16 9.61 12.78
CA ARG A 250 8.56 10.06 12.97
C ARG A 250 9.48 9.42 11.94
N GLY A 251 9.41 8.10 11.74
CA GLY A 251 10.21 7.42 10.72
C GLY A 251 9.98 7.98 9.31
N ILE A 252 8.73 8.29 8.94
CA ILE A 252 8.42 8.91 7.65
C ILE A 252 9.00 10.34 7.56
N VAL A 253 8.93 11.14 8.63
CA VAL A 253 9.51 12.49 8.65
C VAL A 253 11.01 12.42 8.48
N ASP A 254 11.70 11.60 9.27
CA ASP A 254 13.16 11.45 9.23
C ASP A 254 13.60 10.96 7.82
N PHE A 255 12.86 10.01 7.25
CA PHE A 255 13.09 9.51 5.89
C PHE A 255 12.93 10.60 4.83
N VAL A 256 11.85 11.39 4.87
CA VAL A 256 11.58 12.46 3.91
C VAL A 256 12.58 13.60 4.06
N ASP A 257 13.06 13.89 5.28
CA ASP A 257 14.08 14.92 5.55
C ASP A 257 15.48 14.54 5.02
N ALA A 258 15.72 13.23 4.82
CA ALA A 258 16.97 12.71 4.29
C ALA A 258 17.00 12.60 2.74
N LEU A 259 15.87 12.82 2.04
CA LEU A 259 15.78 12.81 0.57
C LEU A 259 16.29 14.10 -0.05
#